data_f1a71e1e4a1395967245b6dadbe4ff75
#
_entry.id   f1a71e1e4a1395967245b6dadbe4ff75
#
_cell.length_a   1.000
_cell.length_b   1.000
_cell.length_c   1.000
_cell.angle_alpha   90.00
_cell.angle_beta   90.00
_cell.angle_gamma   90.00
#
_symmetry.space_group_name_H-M   'P 1'
#
loop_
_entity.id
_entity.type
_entity.pdbx_description
1 polymer ?
#
loop_
_entity_poly.entity_id
_entity_poly.type
_entity_poly.pdbx_seq_one_letter_code
_entity_poly.pdbx_strand_id
1 'polypeptide(L)'
;VNVFFLISGYFTINFKLNKFLMLLGEVIFYSFFIYIIFAIEGGEILNVKNIMKYSILAVNEYWFMTVYLVLMLVAPYLNIVIDLLKADKRKYSIFIITLFAITCIYGFAFDKDVINVNGGYSLIYAIFLYFTGNFIKTYDIINDCKKMHILYMLAGGVNFLLALFLVYLGKGNMAWKLFSYNNPIVYIQAIALFISFLTIKCNGRIGIFIGRFGQYTLGIYLIHSHSLLIPYRFRELEIIMKDMGVIFWPFLILLYCIILY
;
A
#
# COMPACT_ATOMS: atom_id res chain seq x y z
N VAL A 1 0.48 2.07 -0.55
CA VAL A 1 -0.37 0.88 -0.72
C VAL A 1 -1.72 1.27 -1.33
N ASN A 2 -2.50 2.20 -0.73
CA ASN A 2 -3.83 2.59 -1.23
C ASN A 2 -3.82 2.96 -2.71
N VAL A 3 -2.87 3.80 -3.13
CA VAL A 3 -2.73 4.23 -4.54
C VAL A 3 -2.51 3.03 -5.47
N PHE A 4 -1.79 2.00 -5.04
CA PHE A 4 -1.55 0.80 -5.83
C PHE A 4 -2.85 0.04 -6.14
N PHE A 5 -3.72 -0.14 -5.14
CA PHE A 5 -5.01 -0.78 -5.37
C PHE A 5 -5.97 0.10 -6.19
N LEU A 6 -5.90 1.44 -6.05
CA LEU A 6 -6.61 2.38 -6.93
C LEU A 6 -6.16 2.23 -8.39
N ILE A 7 -4.84 2.16 -8.64
CA ILE A 7 -4.28 1.90 -9.97
C ILE A 7 -4.79 0.58 -10.52
N SER A 8 -4.77 -0.49 -9.71
CA SER A 8 -5.24 -1.81 -10.11
C SER A 8 -6.70 -1.81 -10.53
N GLY A 9 -7.55 -1.06 -9.82
CA GLY A 9 -8.96 -0.88 -10.17
C GLY A 9 -9.16 -0.01 -11.41
N TYR A 10 -8.40 1.08 -11.53
CA TYR A 10 -8.49 2.00 -12.67
C TYR A 10 -8.15 1.31 -13.99
N PHE A 11 -7.09 0.51 -14.02
CA PHE A 11 -6.70 -0.24 -15.23
C PHE A 11 -7.42 -1.57 -15.38
N THR A 12 -8.10 -2.04 -14.35
CA THR A 12 -8.75 -3.34 -14.25
C THR A 12 -7.76 -4.51 -14.43
N ILE A 13 -7.75 -5.43 -13.48
CA ILE A 13 -6.88 -6.60 -13.55
C ILE A 13 -7.47 -7.59 -14.56
N ASN A 14 -6.71 -7.87 -15.62
CA ASN A 14 -6.98 -8.98 -16.52
C ASN A 14 -6.15 -10.18 -16.06
N PHE A 15 -6.79 -11.13 -15.39
CA PHE A 15 -6.13 -12.32 -14.86
C PHE A 15 -5.52 -13.17 -15.99
N LYS A 16 -4.23 -13.45 -15.84
CA LYS A 16 -3.49 -14.39 -16.69
C LYS A 16 -2.65 -15.29 -15.80
N LEU A 17 -2.84 -16.60 -15.92
CA LEU A 17 -2.14 -17.57 -15.07
C LEU A 17 -0.61 -17.40 -15.14
N ASN A 18 -0.05 -17.17 -16.33
CA ASN A 18 1.39 -16.97 -16.47
C ASN A 18 1.91 -15.75 -15.69
N LYS A 19 1.15 -14.64 -15.68
CA LYS A 19 1.52 -13.45 -14.90
C LYS A 19 1.40 -13.71 -13.40
N PHE A 20 0.38 -14.44 -12.99
CA PHE A 20 0.19 -14.82 -11.60
C PHE A 20 1.36 -15.72 -11.11
N LEU A 21 1.70 -16.75 -11.89
CA LEU A 21 2.80 -17.66 -11.55
C LEU A 21 4.18 -16.95 -11.57
N MET A 22 4.39 -16.01 -12.50
CA MET A 22 5.61 -15.21 -12.54
C MET A 22 5.74 -14.37 -11.27
N LEU A 23 4.67 -13.65 -10.88
CA LEU A 23 4.66 -12.83 -9.67
C LEU A 23 4.86 -13.68 -8.40
N LEU A 24 4.21 -14.83 -8.32
CA LEU A 24 4.39 -15.77 -7.21
C LEU A 24 5.85 -16.28 -7.16
N GLY A 25 6.42 -16.61 -8.32
CA GLY A 25 7.81 -17.03 -8.43
C GLY A 25 8.80 -15.96 -7.99
N GLU A 26 8.56 -14.69 -8.33
CA GLU A 26 9.38 -13.57 -7.85
C GLU A 26 9.32 -13.44 -6.31
N VAL A 27 8.14 -13.54 -5.70
CA VAL A 27 7.99 -13.50 -4.24
C VAL A 27 8.77 -14.63 -3.57
N ILE A 28 8.63 -15.84 -4.08
CA ILE A 28 9.35 -17.04 -3.57
C ILE A 28 10.86 -16.86 -3.74
N PHE A 29 11.30 -16.43 -4.92
CA PHE A 29 12.72 -16.23 -5.22
C PHE A 29 13.38 -15.24 -4.25
N TYR A 30 12.82 -14.03 -4.11
CA TYR A 30 13.40 -13.01 -3.23
C TYR A 30 13.39 -13.44 -1.78
N SER A 31 12.29 -14.02 -1.31
CA SER A 31 12.18 -14.47 0.08
C SER A 31 13.19 -15.58 0.40
N PHE A 32 13.28 -16.59 -0.45
CA PHE A 32 14.20 -17.70 -0.25
C PHE A 32 15.66 -17.27 -0.39
N PHE A 33 15.98 -16.41 -1.36
CA PHE A 33 17.34 -15.90 -1.57
C PHE A 33 17.84 -15.10 -0.35
N ILE A 34 17.01 -14.22 0.22
CA ILE A 34 17.36 -13.48 1.43
C ILE A 34 17.59 -14.44 2.59
N TYR A 35 16.70 -15.43 2.77
CA TYR A 35 16.86 -16.43 3.81
C TYR A 35 18.18 -17.19 3.70
N ILE A 36 18.59 -17.61 2.49
CA ILE A 36 19.86 -18.31 2.27
C ILE A 36 21.06 -17.44 2.65
N ILE A 37 21.05 -16.14 2.30
CA ILE A 37 22.13 -15.21 2.70
C ILE A 37 22.24 -15.17 4.23
N PHE A 38 21.13 -14.99 4.95
CA PHE A 38 21.13 -14.96 6.40
C PHE A 38 21.54 -16.28 7.06
N ALA A 39 21.19 -17.40 6.44
CA ALA A 39 21.61 -18.72 6.91
C ALA A 39 23.13 -18.96 6.75
N ILE A 40 23.72 -18.45 5.67
CA ILE A 40 25.19 -18.52 5.43
C ILE A 40 25.93 -17.63 6.43
N GLU A 41 25.40 -16.46 6.75
CA GLU A 41 25.97 -15.53 7.74
C GLU A 41 25.79 -16.00 9.20
N GLY A 42 25.12 -17.13 9.41
CA GLY A 42 24.89 -17.71 10.74
C GLY A 42 23.79 -17.02 11.56
N GLY A 43 23.02 -16.10 10.93
CA GLY A 43 21.90 -15.40 11.55
C GLY A 43 20.61 -16.21 11.63
N GLU A 44 20.48 -17.25 10.80
CA GLU A 44 19.30 -18.11 10.71
C GLU A 44 19.69 -19.60 10.64
N ILE A 45 18.86 -20.47 11.21
CA ILE A 45 19.11 -21.90 11.22
C ILE A 45 18.52 -22.55 9.97
N LEU A 46 19.35 -23.30 9.24
CA LEU A 46 18.90 -24.14 8.14
C LEU A 46 18.12 -25.35 8.68
N ASN A 47 16.79 -25.23 8.66
CA ASN A 47 15.89 -26.32 9.01
C ASN A 47 14.70 -26.37 8.03
N VAL A 48 14.01 -27.51 8.00
CA VAL A 48 12.88 -27.74 7.09
C VAL A 48 11.76 -26.71 7.31
N LYS A 49 11.50 -26.31 8.55
CA LYS A 49 10.47 -25.33 8.88
C LYS A 49 10.76 -23.95 8.28
N ASN A 50 12.01 -23.48 8.39
CA ASN A 50 12.41 -22.18 7.83
C ASN A 50 12.48 -22.24 6.30
N ILE A 51 12.96 -23.34 5.72
CA ILE A 51 12.94 -23.56 4.28
C ILE A 51 11.50 -23.47 3.75
N MET A 52 10.54 -24.15 4.39
CA MET A 52 9.13 -24.07 4.00
C MET A 52 8.56 -22.66 4.18
N LYS A 53 8.91 -21.98 5.27
CA LYS A 53 8.43 -20.62 5.58
C LYS A 53 8.85 -19.63 4.48
N TYR A 54 10.13 -19.63 4.10
CA TYR A 54 10.69 -18.66 3.15
C TYR A 54 10.65 -19.12 1.69
N SER A 55 10.13 -20.32 1.38
CA SER A 55 9.88 -20.81 0.02
C SER A 55 8.39 -20.95 -0.26
N ILE A 56 7.77 -22.07 0.11
CA ILE A 56 6.37 -22.37 -0.24
C ILE A 56 5.39 -21.38 0.42
N LEU A 57 5.67 -20.98 1.67
CA LEU A 57 4.85 -20.06 2.45
C LEU A 57 5.33 -18.61 2.37
N ALA A 58 6.27 -18.30 1.47
CA ALA A 58 6.90 -16.98 1.33
C ALA A 58 5.88 -15.83 1.18
N VAL A 59 4.73 -16.10 0.57
CA VAL A 59 3.65 -15.12 0.41
C VAL A 59 3.18 -14.59 1.76
N ASN A 60 3.19 -15.39 2.82
CA ASN A 60 2.76 -14.98 4.16
C ASN A 60 3.70 -13.96 4.82
N GLU A 61 4.94 -13.85 4.34
CA GLU A 61 5.90 -12.82 4.81
C GLU A 61 5.52 -11.41 4.33
N TYR A 62 4.71 -11.33 3.26
CA TYR A 62 4.37 -10.08 2.57
C TYR A 62 2.86 -9.89 2.50
N TRP A 63 2.25 -9.31 3.54
CA TRP A 63 0.81 -9.12 3.61
C TRP A 63 0.22 -8.46 2.34
N PHE A 64 0.91 -7.46 1.79
CA PHE A 64 0.47 -6.74 0.59
C PHE A 64 0.43 -7.68 -0.63
N MET A 65 1.48 -8.51 -0.80
CA MET A 65 1.54 -9.47 -1.91
C MET A 65 0.48 -10.56 -1.76
N THR A 66 0.25 -11.05 -0.53
CA THR A 66 -0.84 -11.99 -0.24
C THR A 66 -2.18 -11.42 -0.68
N VAL A 67 -2.50 -10.21 -0.23
CA VAL A 67 -3.75 -9.53 -0.60
C VAL A 67 -3.84 -9.29 -2.11
N TYR A 68 -2.74 -8.89 -2.74
CA TYR A 68 -2.71 -8.63 -4.18
C TYR A 68 -2.88 -9.88 -5.03
N LEU A 69 -2.22 -10.98 -4.68
CA LEU A 69 -2.38 -12.26 -5.37
C LEU A 69 -3.82 -12.79 -5.26
N VAL A 70 -4.41 -12.70 -4.06
CA VAL A 70 -5.83 -13.08 -3.87
C VAL A 70 -6.73 -12.13 -4.66
N LEU A 71 -6.47 -10.82 -4.67
CA LEU A 71 -7.21 -9.86 -5.49
C LEU A 71 -7.13 -10.21 -6.98
N MET A 72 -5.96 -10.64 -7.48
CA MET A 72 -5.84 -11.10 -8.87
C MET A 72 -6.73 -12.31 -9.19
N LEU A 73 -6.85 -13.26 -8.27
CA LEU A 73 -7.70 -14.45 -8.44
C LEU A 73 -9.20 -14.09 -8.45
N VAL A 74 -9.63 -13.13 -7.63
CA VAL A 74 -11.05 -12.73 -7.57
C VAL A 74 -11.40 -11.64 -8.58
N ALA A 75 -10.41 -10.96 -9.18
CA ALA A 75 -10.64 -9.86 -10.10
C ALA A 75 -11.57 -10.18 -11.28
N PRO A 76 -11.54 -11.36 -11.92
CA PRO A 76 -12.48 -11.69 -12.98
C PRO A 76 -13.95 -11.57 -12.53
N TYR A 77 -14.24 -12.01 -11.30
CA TYR A 77 -15.60 -11.94 -10.73
C TYR A 77 -15.96 -10.50 -10.32
N LEU A 78 -14.99 -9.75 -9.78
CA LEU A 78 -15.19 -8.33 -9.46
C LEU A 78 -15.46 -7.50 -10.73
N ASN A 79 -14.83 -7.86 -11.84
CA ASN A 79 -15.06 -7.19 -13.13
C ASN A 79 -16.49 -7.41 -13.65
N ILE A 80 -17.08 -8.60 -13.43
CA ILE A 80 -18.49 -8.86 -13.75
C ILE A 80 -19.40 -7.92 -12.93
N VAL A 81 -19.13 -7.78 -11.63
CA VAL A 81 -19.90 -6.87 -10.76
C VAL A 81 -19.72 -5.40 -11.22
N ILE A 82 -18.51 -5.00 -11.59
CA ILE A 82 -18.23 -3.67 -12.15
C ILE A 82 -19.08 -3.45 -13.42
N ASP A 83 -19.12 -4.43 -14.32
CA ASP A 83 -19.88 -4.32 -15.58
C ASP A 83 -21.37 -4.12 -15.34
N LEU A 84 -21.93 -4.71 -14.29
CA LEU A 84 -23.31 -4.49 -13.87
C LEU A 84 -23.53 -3.10 -13.25
N LEU A 85 -22.57 -2.64 -12.42
CA LEU A 85 -22.69 -1.37 -11.71
C LEU A 85 -22.46 -0.14 -12.60
N LYS A 86 -21.58 -0.23 -13.58
CA LYS A 86 -21.21 0.92 -14.45
C LYS A 86 -22.35 1.44 -15.31
N ALA A 87 -23.44 0.65 -15.48
CA ALA A 87 -24.62 1.07 -16.20
C ALA A 87 -25.42 2.17 -15.48
N ASP A 88 -25.29 2.26 -14.14
CA ASP A 88 -26.05 3.21 -13.32
C ASP A 88 -25.10 3.88 -12.31
N LYS A 89 -24.73 5.15 -12.60
CA LYS A 89 -23.85 5.94 -11.73
C LYS A 89 -24.34 6.03 -10.29
N ARG A 90 -25.66 6.16 -10.11
CA ARG A 90 -26.26 6.29 -8.76
C ARG A 90 -26.09 5.00 -7.96
N LYS A 91 -26.37 3.86 -8.57
CA LYS A 91 -26.17 2.54 -7.91
C LYS A 91 -24.70 2.32 -7.59
N TYR A 92 -23.80 2.63 -8.52
CA TYR A 92 -22.37 2.47 -8.27
C TYR A 92 -21.88 3.42 -7.17
N SER A 93 -22.35 4.68 -7.14
CA SER A 93 -22.02 5.61 -6.06
C SER A 93 -22.49 5.11 -4.70
N ILE A 94 -23.73 4.60 -4.60
CA ILE A 94 -24.26 4.02 -3.37
C ILE A 94 -23.40 2.84 -2.92
N PHE A 95 -23.02 1.96 -3.84
CA PHE A 95 -22.14 0.82 -3.54
C PHE A 95 -20.78 1.27 -2.96
N ILE A 96 -20.12 2.27 -3.58
CA ILE A 96 -18.88 2.83 -3.08
C ILE A 96 -19.06 3.46 -1.69
N ILE A 97 -20.13 4.22 -1.48
CA ILE A 97 -20.44 4.85 -0.18
C ILE A 97 -20.67 3.77 0.89
N THR A 98 -21.36 2.70 0.55
CA THR A 98 -21.58 1.57 1.47
C THR A 98 -20.26 0.91 1.86
N LEU A 99 -19.38 0.61 0.89
CA LEU A 99 -18.06 0.05 1.17
C LEU A 99 -17.19 1.01 1.97
N PHE A 100 -17.26 2.32 1.69
CA PHE A 100 -16.57 3.33 2.48
C PHE A 100 -17.07 3.36 3.93
N ALA A 101 -18.37 3.32 4.16
CA ALA A 101 -18.95 3.28 5.49
C ALA A 101 -18.50 2.03 6.26
N ILE A 102 -18.48 0.87 5.61
CA ILE A 102 -18.03 -0.39 6.21
C ILE A 102 -16.52 -0.36 6.51
N THR A 103 -15.69 0.02 5.54
CA THR A 103 -14.23 -0.14 5.66
C THR A 103 -13.56 1.04 6.36
N CYS A 104 -13.94 2.28 6.00
CA CYS A 104 -13.30 3.48 6.51
C CYS A 104 -13.97 4.07 7.75
N ILE A 105 -15.30 3.99 7.87
CA ILE A 105 -15.98 4.52 9.07
C ILE A 105 -16.02 3.44 10.14
N TYR A 106 -16.71 2.33 9.88
CA TYR A 106 -16.85 1.26 10.86
C TYR A 106 -15.51 0.61 11.19
N GLY A 107 -14.75 0.15 10.20
CA GLY A 107 -13.47 -0.55 10.38
C GLY A 107 -12.37 0.34 10.98
N PHE A 108 -12.49 1.69 10.90
CA PHE A 108 -11.57 2.60 11.54
C PHE A 108 -12.03 2.97 12.96
N ALA A 109 -13.33 3.20 13.19
CA ALA A 109 -13.83 3.70 14.47
C ALA A 109 -13.82 2.62 15.58
N PHE A 110 -14.11 1.37 15.24
CA PHE A 110 -14.28 0.30 16.22
C PHE A 110 -13.01 -0.53 16.39
N ASP A 111 -12.61 -0.76 17.65
CA ASP A 111 -11.40 -1.53 17.98
C ASP A 111 -11.60 -3.06 17.80
N LYS A 112 -12.85 -3.54 17.92
CA LYS A 112 -13.20 -4.94 17.62
C LYS A 112 -13.46 -5.06 16.12
N ASP A 113 -12.49 -5.58 15.40
CA ASP A 113 -12.56 -5.75 13.95
C ASP A 113 -13.31 -7.04 13.56
N VAL A 114 -14.62 -7.03 13.77
CA VAL A 114 -15.51 -8.16 13.43
C VAL A 114 -15.52 -8.45 11.93
N ILE A 115 -15.26 -7.43 11.10
CA ILE A 115 -15.30 -7.54 9.63
C ILE A 115 -13.91 -7.83 9.05
N ASN A 116 -12.90 -7.90 9.91
CA ASN A 116 -11.51 -8.16 9.54
C ASN A 116 -10.93 -7.13 8.53
N VAL A 117 -11.21 -5.84 8.75
CA VAL A 117 -10.63 -4.73 7.97
C VAL A 117 -9.17 -4.50 8.36
N ASN A 118 -8.83 -4.79 9.64
CA ASN A 118 -7.47 -4.79 10.18
C ASN A 118 -6.64 -3.56 9.80
N GLY A 119 -7.15 -2.35 10.08
CA GLY A 119 -6.44 -1.12 9.74
C GLY A 119 -6.21 -0.88 8.24
N GLY A 120 -6.92 -1.63 7.38
CA GLY A 120 -6.74 -1.61 5.92
C GLY A 120 -5.78 -2.68 5.39
N TYR A 121 -5.24 -3.55 6.24
CA TYR A 121 -4.40 -4.69 5.85
C TYR A 121 -5.24 -5.90 5.42
N SER A 122 -6.27 -5.70 4.60
CA SER A 122 -7.25 -6.74 4.29
C SER A 122 -7.67 -6.75 2.83
N LEU A 123 -8.16 -7.92 2.38
CA LEU A 123 -8.71 -8.09 1.05
C LEU A 123 -9.98 -7.23 0.84
N ILE A 124 -10.82 -7.10 1.86
CA ILE A 124 -12.06 -6.30 1.77
C ILE A 124 -11.74 -4.85 1.46
N TYR A 125 -10.73 -4.30 2.13
CA TYR A 125 -10.29 -2.92 1.87
C TYR A 125 -9.65 -2.78 0.49
N ALA A 126 -8.85 -3.75 0.05
CA ALA A 126 -8.28 -3.77 -1.30
C ALA A 126 -9.36 -3.84 -2.39
N ILE A 127 -10.41 -4.65 -2.19
CA ILE A 127 -11.59 -4.72 -3.09
C ILE A 127 -12.30 -3.36 -3.14
N PHE A 128 -12.50 -2.70 -1.99
CA PHE A 128 -13.09 -1.36 -1.95
C PHE A 128 -12.28 -0.35 -2.79
N LEU A 129 -10.97 -0.32 -2.63
CA LEU A 129 -10.09 0.56 -3.42
C LEU A 129 -10.10 0.18 -4.90
N TYR A 130 -10.20 -1.10 -5.24
CA TYR A 130 -10.34 -1.58 -6.61
C TYR A 130 -11.60 -1.03 -7.29
N PHE A 131 -12.77 -1.12 -6.62
CA PHE A 131 -14.00 -0.52 -7.11
C PHE A 131 -13.90 0.99 -7.22
N THR A 132 -13.28 1.66 -6.23
CA THR A 132 -13.07 3.10 -6.26
C THR A 132 -12.21 3.54 -7.46
N GLY A 133 -11.11 2.83 -7.73
CA GLY A 133 -10.26 3.09 -8.88
C GLY A 133 -11.00 2.97 -10.21
N ASN A 134 -11.82 1.92 -10.35
CA ASN A 134 -12.65 1.74 -11.54
C ASN A 134 -13.75 2.80 -11.66
N PHE A 135 -14.37 3.20 -10.55
CA PHE A 135 -15.37 4.27 -10.52
C PHE A 135 -14.79 5.60 -11.03
N ILE A 136 -13.56 5.95 -10.60
CA ILE A 136 -12.86 7.15 -11.07
C ILE A 136 -12.67 7.12 -12.58
N LYS A 137 -12.28 5.97 -13.15
CA LYS A 137 -12.11 5.79 -14.60
C LYS A 137 -13.43 5.89 -15.35
N THR A 138 -14.44 5.15 -14.89
CA THR A 138 -15.72 4.99 -15.60
C THR A 138 -16.45 6.31 -15.74
N TYR A 139 -16.37 7.18 -14.74
CA TYR A 139 -17.10 8.46 -14.73
C TYR A 139 -16.20 9.67 -14.93
N ASP A 140 -14.96 9.45 -15.35
CA ASP A 140 -13.96 10.48 -15.66
C ASP A 140 -13.89 11.57 -14.57
N ILE A 141 -13.75 11.12 -13.31
CA ILE A 141 -13.67 12.02 -12.15
C ILE A 141 -12.27 12.62 -12.09
N ILE A 142 -11.82 13.20 -13.19
CA ILE A 142 -10.56 13.93 -13.27
C ILE A 142 -10.88 15.40 -13.05
N ASN A 143 -10.71 15.87 -11.82
CA ASN A 143 -10.85 17.27 -11.48
C ASN A 143 -9.54 18.04 -11.73
N ASP A 144 -9.60 19.36 -11.56
CA ASP A 144 -8.46 20.26 -11.64
C ASP A 144 -7.27 19.75 -10.81
N CYS A 145 -6.16 19.47 -11.48
CA CYS A 145 -4.94 18.94 -10.88
C CYS A 145 -4.46 19.78 -9.68
N LYS A 146 -4.53 21.11 -9.78
CA LYS A 146 -4.11 21.99 -8.68
C LYS A 146 -4.95 21.78 -7.43
N LYS A 147 -6.26 21.61 -7.59
CA LYS A 147 -7.16 21.35 -6.45
C LYS A 147 -6.85 20.02 -5.78
N MET A 148 -6.49 18.99 -6.55
CA MET A 148 -6.14 17.67 -6.00
C MET A 148 -4.82 17.71 -5.24
N HIS A 149 -3.80 18.43 -5.71
CA HIS A 149 -2.57 18.63 -4.96
C HIS A 149 -2.79 19.38 -3.65
N ILE A 150 -3.61 20.43 -3.69
CA ILE A 150 -3.99 21.18 -2.47
C ILE A 150 -4.75 20.27 -1.50
N LEU A 151 -5.71 19.49 -1.98
CA LEU A 151 -6.46 18.53 -1.17
C LEU A 151 -5.54 17.48 -0.53
N TYR A 152 -4.57 16.95 -1.27
CA TYR A 152 -3.56 16.02 -0.75
C TYR A 152 -2.77 16.63 0.40
N MET A 153 -2.25 17.85 0.22
CA MET A 153 -1.48 18.57 1.23
C MET A 153 -2.32 18.94 2.46
N LEU A 154 -3.55 19.42 2.25
CA LEU A 154 -4.47 19.76 3.34
C LEU A 154 -4.85 18.51 4.15
N ALA A 155 -5.21 17.42 3.49
CA ALA A 155 -5.56 16.18 4.18
C ALA A 155 -4.36 15.63 4.98
N GLY A 156 -3.15 15.65 4.41
CA GLY A 156 -1.92 15.27 5.11
C GLY A 156 -1.62 16.18 6.30
N GLY A 157 -1.73 17.49 6.12
CA GLY A 157 -1.53 18.48 7.18
C GLY A 157 -2.51 18.31 8.33
N VAL A 158 -3.79 18.15 8.03
CA VAL A 158 -4.83 17.91 9.04
C VAL A 158 -4.55 16.61 9.81
N ASN A 159 -4.25 15.52 9.11
CA ASN A 159 -3.95 14.23 9.74
C ASN A 159 -2.72 14.32 10.66
N PHE A 160 -1.69 15.03 10.22
CA PHE A 160 -0.47 15.25 10.99
C PHE A 160 -0.72 16.10 12.24
N LEU A 161 -1.45 17.21 12.11
CA LEU A 161 -1.80 18.08 13.25
C LEU A 161 -2.67 17.34 14.28
N LEU A 162 -3.62 16.51 13.82
CA LEU A 162 -4.42 15.66 14.70
C LEU A 162 -3.54 14.65 15.44
N ALA A 163 -2.57 14.04 14.76
CA ALA A 163 -1.64 13.11 15.39
C ALA A 163 -0.79 13.80 16.46
N LEU A 164 -0.24 14.99 16.16
CA LEU A 164 0.52 15.78 17.13
C LEU A 164 -0.33 16.15 18.35
N PHE A 165 -1.57 16.57 18.13
CA PHE A 165 -2.50 16.90 19.21
C PHE A 165 -2.79 15.69 20.10
N LEU A 166 -3.00 14.49 19.52
CA LEU A 166 -3.20 13.27 20.29
C LEU A 166 -1.95 12.86 21.08
N VAL A 167 -0.76 13.02 20.51
CA VAL A 167 0.50 12.78 21.22
C VAL A 167 0.64 13.75 22.40
N TYR A 168 0.33 15.03 22.20
CA TYR A 168 0.33 16.03 23.28
C TYR A 168 -0.62 15.65 24.43
N LEU A 169 -1.79 15.05 24.12
CA LEU A 169 -2.74 14.54 25.10
C LEU A 169 -2.33 13.19 25.73
N GLY A 170 -1.14 12.66 25.44
CA GLY A 170 -0.68 11.36 25.93
C GLY A 170 -1.36 10.14 25.27
N LYS A 171 -2.11 10.35 24.17
CA LYS A 171 -2.86 9.29 23.45
C LYS A 171 -2.09 8.74 22.26
N GLY A 172 -0.83 8.31 22.44
CA GLY A 172 0.05 7.84 21.38
C GLY A 172 -0.56 6.74 20.52
N ASN A 173 -1.24 5.75 21.12
CA ASN A 173 -1.88 4.67 20.35
C ASN A 173 -2.95 5.17 19.39
N MET A 174 -3.73 6.19 19.78
CA MET A 174 -4.71 6.82 18.90
C MET A 174 -4.04 7.62 17.78
N ALA A 175 -2.91 8.27 18.07
CA ALA A 175 -2.11 8.94 17.05
C ALA A 175 -1.60 7.97 15.98
N TRP A 176 -1.10 6.80 16.38
CA TRP A 176 -0.71 5.74 15.42
C TRP A 176 -1.87 5.26 14.57
N LYS A 177 -3.07 5.13 15.15
CA LYS A 177 -4.28 4.72 14.41
C LYS A 177 -4.62 5.69 13.27
N LEU A 178 -4.31 6.98 13.39
CA LEU A 178 -4.53 7.97 12.32
C LEU A 178 -3.72 7.68 11.04
N PHE A 179 -2.65 6.90 11.12
CA PHE A 179 -1.85 6.48 9.96
C PHE A 179 -2.30 5.15 9.34
N SER A 180 -3.38 4.54 9.85
CA SER A 180 -3.97 3.33 9.27
C SER A 180 -4.43 3.58 7.84
N TYR A 181 -4.28 2.58 6.97
CA TYR A 181 -4.67 2.70 5.56
C TYR A 181 -6.15 3.00 5.35
N ASN A 182 -7.02 2.49 6.23
CA ASN A 182 -8.47 2.68 6.19
C ASN A 182 -8.95 3.95 6.91
N ASN A 183 -8.05 4.81 7.42
CA ASN A 183 -8.45 6.12 7.93
C ASN A 183 -9.11 6.92 6.78
N PRO A 184 -10.31 7.49 6.99
CA PRO A 184 -11.00 8.31 6.00
C PRO A 184 -10.14 9.43 5.38
N ILE A 185 -9.30 10.08 6.20
CA ILE A 185 -8.40 11.15 5.73
C ILE A 185 -7.30 10.56 4.82
N VAL A 186 -6.72 9.42 5.20
CA VAL A 186 -5.71 8.72 4.38
C VAL A 186 -6.31 8.19 3.07
N TYR A 187 -7.56 7.75 3.09
CA TYR A 187 -8.29 7.37 1.88
C TYR A 187 -8.48 8.57 0.93
N ILE A 188 -8.96 9.72 1.43
CA ILE A 188 -9.12 10.95 0.63
C ILE A 188 -7.75 11.40 0.09
N GLN A 189 -6.72 11.34 0.92
CA GLN A 189 -5.35 11.67 0.53
C GLN A 189 -4.85 10.75 -0.60
N ALA A 190 -5.12 9.46 -0.54
CA ALA A 190 -4.74 8.52 -1.58
C ALA A 190 -5.46 8.78 -2.91
N ILE A 191 -6.75 9.11 -2.88
CA ILE A 191 -7.51 9.50 -4.09
C ILE A 191 -6.95 10.79 -4.68
N ALA A 192 -6.72 11.81 -3.85
CA ALA A 192 -6.18 13.10 -4.29
C ALA A 192 -4.81 12.93 -4.95
N LEU A 193 -3.93 12.12 -4.34
CA LEU A 193 -2.62 11.79 -4.90
C LEU A 193 -2.74 11.05 -6.22
N PHE A 194 -3.59 10.02 -6.29
CA PHE A 194 -3.81 9.23 -7.50
C PHE A 194 -4.30 10.09 -8.67
N ILE A 195 -5.33 10.92 -8.46
CA ILE A 195 -5.85 11.82 -9.48
C ILE A 195 -4.78 12.85 -9.90
N SER A 196 -4.00 13.36 -8.95
CA SER A 196 -2.89 14.27 -9.26
C SER A 196 -1.90 13.65 -10.24
N PHE A 197 -1.51 12.39 -10.03
CA PHE A 197 -0.60 11.68 -10.94
C PHE A 197 -1.22 11.37 -12.31
N LEU A 198 -2.52 11.11 -12.40
CA LEU A 198 -3.20 10.89 -13.69
C LEU A 198 -3.12 12.11 -14.61
N THR A 199 -2.97 13.30 -14.05
CA THR A 199 -2.91 14.55 -14.81
C THR A 199 -1.49 14.95 -15.23
N ILE A 200 -0.46 14.31 -14.65
CA ILE A 200 0.95 14.61 -14.96
C ILE A 200 1.34 13.92 -16.26
N LYS A 201 1.71 14.72 -17.27
CA LYS A 201 2.29 14.20 -18.50
C LYS A 201 3.80 14.12 -18.38
N CYS A 202 4.34 12.95 -18.06
CA CYS A 202 5.78 12.69 -18.06
C CYS A 202 6.25 12.26 -19.44
N ASN A 203 6.65 13.24 -20.26
CA ASN A 203 7.18 12.99 -21.61
C ASN A 203 8.72 13.07 -21.62
N GLY A 204 9.34 12.48 -22.64
CA GLY A 204 10.79 12.55 -22.85
C GLY A 204 11.62 11.66 -21.94
N ARG A 205 12.89 12.06 -21.69
CA ARG A 205 13.90 11.25 -20.96
C ARG A 205 13.47 10.92 -19.54
N ILE A 206 12.81 11.84 -18.85
CA ILE A 206 12.33 11.67 -17.48
C ILE A 206 11.26 10.58 -17.41
N GLY A 207 10.29 10.58 -18.34
CA GLY A 207 9.24 9.55 -18.38
C GLY A 207 9.80 8.17 -18.64
N ILE A 208 10.81 8.04 -19.54
CA ILE A 208 11.51 6.78 -19.83
C ILE A 208 12.25 6.30 -18.58
N PHE A 209 12.97 7.21 -17.88
CA PHE A 209 13.70 6.89 -16.65
C PHE A 209 12.75 6.38 -15.57
N ILE A 210 11.67 7.11 -15.25
CA ILE A 210 10.66 6.70 -14.27
C ILE A 210 10.04 5.35 -14.63
N GLY A 211 9.70 5.14 -15.93
CA GLY A 211 9.14 3.87 -16.40
C GLY A 211 10.10 2.68 -16.22
N ARG A 212 11.41 2.88 -16.40
CA ARG A 212 12.43 1.84 -16.14
C ARG A 212 12.54 1.53 -14.65
N PHE A 213 12.57 2.55 -13.80
CA PHE A 213 12.58 2.35 -12.34
C PHE A 213 11.33 1.64 -11.83
N GLY A 214 10.17 1.93 -12.41
CA GLY A 214 8.90 1.27 -12.08
C GLY A 214 8.95 -0.25 -12.21
N GLN A 215 9.77 -0.80 -13.09
CA GLN A 215 9.93 -2.24 -13.27
C GLN A 215 10.62 -2.92 -12.08
N TYR A 216 11.46 -2.21 -11.36
CA TYR A 216 12.21 -2.75 -10.19
C TYR A 216 11.48 -2.54 -8.86
N THR A 217 10.39 -1.80 -8.84
CA THR A 217 9.66 -1.43 -7.60
C THR A 217 9.23 -2.64 -6.80
N LEU A 218 8.82 -3.73 -7.46
CA LEU A 218 8.43 -4.95 -6.78
C LEU A 218 9.62 -5.60 -6.06
N GLY A 219 10.76 -5.76 -6.74
CA GLY A 219 11.97 -6.31 -6.12
C GLY A 219 12.42 -5.50 -4.91
N ILE A 220 12.42 -4.17 -5.04
CA ILE A 220 12.73 -3.24 -3.94
C ILE A 220 11.76 -3.46 -2.77
N TYR A 221 10.45 -3.56 -3.04
CA TYR A 221 9.46 -3.83 -2.01
C TYR A 221 9.72 -5.17 -1.31
N LEU A 222 9.99 -6.24 -2.06
CA LEU A 222 10.22 -7.58 -1.50
C LEU A 222 11.47 -7.62 -0.62
N ILE A 223 12.55 -6.96 -1.02
CA ILE A 223 13.76 -6.84 -0.20
C ILE A 223 13.46 -6.00 1.05
N HIS A 224 12.88 -4.82 0.85
CA HIS A 224 12.64 -3.86 1.93
C HIS A 224 11.67 -4.37 3.01
N SER A 225 10.68 -5.16 2.64
CA SER A 225 9.62 -5.63 3.54
C SER A 225 9.88 -7.02 4.11
N HIS A 226 11.02 -7.63 3.84
CA HIS A 226 11.36 -8.97 4.33
C HIS A 226 11.57 -8.98 5.85
N SER A 227 10.96 -9.94 6.55
CA SER A 227 10.97 -10.00 8.01
C SER A 227 12.38 -10.07 8.62
N LEU A 228 13.33 -10.74 7.96
CA LEU A 228 14.72 -10.84 8.40
C LEU A 228 15.49 -9.52 8.29
N LEU A 229 15.15 -8.65 7.33
CA LEU A 229 15.83 -7.38 7.10
C LEU A 229 15.28 -6.24 7.98
N ILE A 230 14.01 -6.31 8.39
CA ILE A 230 13.35 -5.25 9.18
C ILE A 230 14.15 -4.87 10.45
N PRO A 231 14.64 -5.81 11.29
CA PRO A 231 15.36 -5.46 12.52
C PRO A 231 16.66 -4.71 12.27
N TYR A 232 17.38 -5.07 11.20
CA TYR A 232 18.68 -4.44 10.87
C TYR A 232 18.48 -3.03 10.33
N ARG A 233 17.50 -2.85 9.47
CA ARG A 233 17.19 -1.58 8.84
C ARG A 233 16.88 -0.46 9.81
N PHE A 234 16.07 -0.73 10.83
CA PHE A 234 15.69 0.28 11.82
C PHE A 234 16.76 0.51 12.87
N ARG A 235 17.58 -0.49 13.17
CA ARG A 235 18.62 -0.40 14.18
C ARG A 235 19.66 0.68 13.85
N GLU A 236 20.18 0.68 12.63
CA GLU A 236 21.17 1.68 12.20
C GLU A 236 20.57 3.09 12.18
N LEU A 237 19.36 3.22 11.65
CA LEU A 237 18.66 4.50 11.64
C LEU A 237 18.41 5.01 13.07
N GLU A 238 18.00 4.15 13.98
CA GLU A 238 17.73 4.49 15.38
C GLU A 238 19.00 4.96 16.10
N ILE A 239 20.14 4.33 15.85
CA ILE A 239 21.43 4.75 16.41
C ILE A 239 21.78 6.15 15.94
N ILE A 240 21.73 6.40 14.63
CA ILE A 240 22.03 7.71 14.04
C ILE A 240 21.04 8.78 14.55
N MET A 241 19.77 8.45 14.67
CA MET A 241 18.75 9.39 15.14
C MET A 241 18.88 9.72 16.63
N LYS A 242 19.42 8.83 17.46
CA LYS A 242 19.67 9.09 18.89
C LYS A 242 20.78 10.14 19.09
N ASP A 243 21.78 10.14 18.22
CA ASP A 243 22.92 11.06 18.32
C ASP A 243 22.65 12.44 17.68
N MET A 244 21.64 12.53 16.83
CA MET A 244 21.27 13.75 16.14
C MET A 244 19.99 14.36 16.72
N GLY A 245 19.96 15.70 16.85
CA GLY A 245 18.76 16.42 17.33
C GLY A 245 17.53 16.16 16.46
N VAL A 246 16.36 16.13 17.08
CA VAL A 246 15.04 15.81 16.47
C VAL A 246 14.76 16.61 15.18
N ILE A 247 15.32 17.81 15.05
CA ILE A 247 15.17 18.69 13.87
C ILE A 247 15.75 18.04 12.60
N PHE A 248 16.77 17.18 12.73
CA PHE A 248 17.41 16.53 11.59
C PHE A 248 16.72 15.23 11.15
N TRP A 249 15.81 14.68 11.95
CA TRP A 249 15.12 13.42 11.64
C TRP A 249 14.43 13.39 10.28
N PRO A 250 13.66 14.42 9.84
CA PRO A 250 13.03 14.41 8.53
C PRO A 250 14.04 14.29 7.38
N PHE A 251 15.22 14.97 7.51
CA PHE A 251 16.27 14.91 6.51
C PHE A 251 16.96 13.55 6.46
N LEU A 252 17.19 12.94 7.64
CA LEU A 252 17.78 11.60 7.73
C LEU A 252 16.85 10.54 7.15
N ILE A 253 15.56 10.61 7.44
CA ILE A 253 14.55 9.70 6.88
C ILE A 253 14.50 9.86 5.35
N LEU A 254 14.53 11.10 4.84
CA LEU A 254 14.53 11.36 3.41
C LEU A 254 15.80 10.81 2.75
N LEU A 255 16.97 11.05 3.34
CA LEU A 255 18.25 10.53 2.86
C LEU A 255 18.26 9.00 2.86
N TYR A 256 17.78 8.40 3.93
CA TYR A 256 17.65 6.96 4.04
C TYR A 256 16.71 6.36 2.97
N CYS A 257 15.57 7.01 2.71
CA CYS A 257 14.70 6.63 1.61
C CYS A 257 15.40 6.71 0.24
N ILE A 258 16.23 7.75 0.00
CA ILE A 258 16.97 7.91 -1.26
C ILE A 258 18.03 6.82 -1.42
N ILE A 259 18.70 6.41 -0.34
CA ILE A 259 19.74 5.37 -0.38
C ILE A 259 19.12 3.99 -0.60
N LEU A 260 17.92 3.73 -0.06
CA LEU A 260 17.24 2.46 -0.22
C LEU A 260 16.56 2.28 -1.59
N TYR A 261 16.27 3.36 -2.28
CA TYR A 261 15.60 3.38 -3.59
C TYR A 261 16.54 3.78 -4.71
#